data_94ba4504d07d07e706c4a89b752bb72a
#
_entry.id   94ba4504d07d07e706c4a89b752bb72a
#
_cell.length_a   1.000
_cell.length_b   1.000
_cell.length_c   1.000
_cell.angle_alpha   90.00
_cell.angle_beta   90.00
_cell.angle_gamma   90.00
#
_symmetry.space_group_name_H-M   'P 1'
#
loop_
_entity.id
_entity.type
_entity.pdbx_description
1 polymer ?
#
loop_
_entity_poly.entity_id
_entity_poly.type
_entity_poly.pdbx_seq_one_letter_code
_entity_poly.pdbx_strand_id
1 'polypeptide(L)'
;AKVISQGPSLCIFKKSNAQEVAASWLFVKYLTTTVDFQAEFSMASGYVPVIKSVANNEVYAEFVAGADGGDNVAALAAKVCLEQVDAYYTSPAFPGSSEARSRVGELMAGCMTDAAALGDLTKPENDAKLDELIQKRFDEAITKCEQSIAGFGI
;
A
#
# COMPACT_ATOMS: atom_id res chain seq x y z
N ALA A 1 12.65 -5.04 8.65
CA ALA A 1 11.88 -4.12 7.83
C ALA A 1 10.40 -4.49 7.92
N LYS A 2 9.51 -3.51 7.74
CA LYS A 2 8.06 -3.75 7.69
C LYS A 2 7.52 -3.27 6.36
N VAL A 3 6.56 -4.02 5.81
CA VAL A 3 5.92 -3.72 4.53
C VAL A 3 4.47 -3.39 4.80
N ILE A 4 4.00 -2.25 4.29
CA ILE A 4 2.61 -1.86 4.46
C ILE A 4 1.70 -2.74 3.62
N SER A 5 0.68 -3.34 4.24
CA SER A 5 -0.40 -4.02 3.53
C SER A 5 -1.43 -2.98 3.10
N GLN A 6 -1.48 -2.70 1.82
CA GLN A 6 -2.42 -1.77 1.20
C GLN A 6 -3.14 -2.46 0.04
N GLY A 7 -4.38 -2.09 -0.17
CA GLY A 7 -5.17 -2.57 -1.28
C GLY A 7 -6.62 -2.11 -1.16
N PRO A 8 -7.40 -2.20 -2.23
CA PRO A 8 -8.82 -1.96 -2.18
C PRO A 8 -9.50 -3.01 -1.30
N SER A 9 -10.54 -2.58 -0.58
CA SER A 9 -11.35 -3.46 0.26
C SER A 9 -12.73 -3.63 -0.36
N LEU A 10 -13.30 -4.82 -0.19
CA LEU A 10 -14.69 -5.11 -0.57
C LEU A 10 -15.58 -4.97 0.66
N CYS A 11 -16.73 -4.32 0.49
CA CYS A 11 -17.76 -4.26 1.52
C CYS A 11 -19.11 -4.59 0.94
N ILE A 12 -20.00 -5.15 1.78
CA ILE A 12 -21.37 -5.47 1.42
C ILE A 12 -22.29 -4.51 2.16
N PHE A 13 -23.04 -3.70 1.41
CA PHE A 13 -24.02 -2.80 2.00
C PHE A 13 -25.22 -3.59 2.51
N LYS A 14 -25.75 -3.17 3.66
CA LYS A 14 -27.02 -3.68 4.18
C LYS A 14 -28.15 -3.26 3.25
N LYS A 15 -28.96 -4.23 2.82
CA LYS A 15 -30.16 -4.03 2.01
C LYS A 15 -31.37 -4.67 2.68
N SER A 16 -32.56 -4.25 2.27
CA SER A 16 -33.85 -4.86 2.73
C SER A 16 -34.06 -6.25 2.14
N ASN A 17 -33.52 -6.53 0.96
CA ASN A 17 -33.63 -7.83 0.30
C ASN A 17 -32.49 -8.76 0.77
N ALA A 18 -32.82 -9.75 1.59
CA ALA A 18 -31.89 -10.72 2.12
C ALA A 18 -31.24 -11.60 1.03
N GLN A 19 -31.94 -11.87 -0.06
CA GLN A 19 -31.39 -12.66 -1.18
C GLN A 19 -30.27 -11.91 -1.91
N GLU A 20 -30.41 -10.58 -2.11
CA GLU A 20 -29.35 -9.76 -2.68
C GLU A 20 -28.11 -9.71 -1.80
N VAL A 21 -28.30 -9.63 -0.48
CA VAL A 21 -27.19 -9.67 0.48
C VAL A 21 -26.48 -11.03 0.44
N ALA A 22 -27.25 -12.13 0.40
CA ALA A 22 -26.68 -13.47 0.30
C ALA A 22 -25.93 -13.69 -1.02
N ALA A 23 -26.47 -13.24 -2.14
CA ALA A 23 -25.80 -13.31 -3.45
C ALA A 23 -24.49 -12.48 -3.46
N SER A 24 -24.52 -11.29 -2.90
CA SER A 24 -23.33 -10.45 -2.75
C SER A 24 -22.27 -11.12 -1.88
N TRP A 25 -22.67 -11.77 -0.79
CA TRP A 25 -21.78 -12.53 0.07
C TRP A 25 -21.14 -13.72 -0.67
N LEU A 26 -21.94 -14.49 -1.42
CA LEU A 26 -21.42 -15.62 -2.19
C LEU A 26 -20.41 -15.17 -3.25
N PHE A 27 -20.66 -14.03 -3.89
CA PHE A 27 -19.72 -13.45 -4.84
C PHE A 27 -18.41 -13.03 -4.17
N VAL A 28 -18.48 -12.28 -3.07
CA VAL A 28 -17.27 -11.87 -2.32
C VAL A 28 -16.53 -13.09 -1.79
N LYS A 29 -17.25 -14.10 -1.30
CA LYS A 29 -16.67 -15.37 -0.85
C LYS A 29 -15.92 -16.06 -2.00
N TYR A 30 -16.51 -16.15 -3.17
CA TYR A 30 -15.85 -16.70 -4.36
C TYR A 30 -14.54 -15.97 -4.66
N LEU A 31 -14.57 -14.65 -4.75
CA LEU A 31 -13.39 -13.83 -5.06
C LEU A 31 -12.27 -14.00 -4.04
N THR A 32 -12.59 -14.18 -2.75
CA THR A 32 -11.62 -14.17 -1.66
C THR A 32 -11.17 -15.55 -1.20
N THR A 33 -11.85 -16.63 -1.59
CA THR A 33 -11.54 -17.99 -1.10
C THR A 33 -11.29 -19.03 -2.19
N THR A 34 -11.53 -18.70 -3.47
CA THR A 34 -11.28 -19.64 -4.56
C THR A 34 -9.81 -19.58 -4.98
N VAL A 35 -9.10 -20.67 -4.80
CA VAL A 35 -7.65 -20.77 -5.04
C VAL A 35 -7.29 -20.43 -6.49
N ASP A 36 -7.97 -21.05 -7.45
CA ASP A 36 -7.68 -20.85 -8.88
C ASP A 36 -7.95 -19.39 -9.31
N PHE A 37 -9.09 -18.83 -8.88
CA PHE A 37 -9.38 -17.41 -9.16
C PHE A 37 -8.32 -16.49 -8.58
N GLN A 38 -7.89 -16.70 -7.34
CA GLN A 38 -6.86 -15.89 -6.69
C GLN A 38 -5.51 -16.03 -7.40
N ALA A 39 -5.15 -17.22 -7.88
CA ALA A 39 -3.95 -17.45 -8.67
C ALA A 39 -3.98 -16.66 -9.98
N GLU A 40 -5.03 -16.85 -10.78
CA GLU A 40 -5.22 -16.16 -12.07
C GLU A 40 -5.25 -14.64 -11.90
N PHE A 41 -6.00 -14.15 -10.91
CA PHE A 41 -6.11 -12.72 -10.64
C PHE A 41 -4.77 -12.10 -10.21
N SER A 42 -4.01 -12.80 -9.37
CA SER A 42 -2.68 -12.36 -8.92
C SER A 42 -1.71 -12.26 -10.12
N MET A 43 -1.64 -13.28 -10.96
CA MET A 43 -0.78 -13.28 -12.15
C MET A 43 -1.14 -12.16 -13.13
N ALA A 44 -2.44 -11.90 -13.32
CA ALA A 44 -2.93 -10.90 -14.25
C ALA A 44 -2.80 -9.46 -13.75
N SER A 45 -2.96 -9.23 -12.44
CA SER A 45 -3.04 -7.89 -11.84
C SER A 45 -1.77 -7.45 -11.09
N GLY A 46 -0.92 -8.38 -10.70
CA GLY A 46 0.23 -8.14 -9.82
C GLY A 46 -0.14 -7.99 -8.34
N TYR A 47 -1.41 -8.18 -7.96
CA TYR A 47 -1.82 -8.20 -6.55
C TYR A 47 -1.46 -9.52 -5.88
N VAL A 48 -1.07 -9.45 -4.61
CA VAL A 48 -0.75 -10.64 -3.80
C VAL A 48 -2.03 -11.38 -3.44
N PRO A 49 -2.07 -12.73 -3.55
CA PRO A 49 -3.21 -13.51 -3.10
C PRO A 49 -3.51 -13.31 -1.61
N VAL A 50 -4.79 -13.32 -1.24
CA VAL A 50 -5.21 -13.10 0.15
C VAL A 50 -5.32 -14.41 0.96
N ILE A 51 -5.19 -15.56 0.31
CA ILE A 51 -5.21 -16.88 0.98
C ILE A 51 -3.91 -17.64 0.75
N LYS A 52 -3.37 -18.21 1.82
CA LYS A 52 -2.07 -18.89 1.80
C LYS A 52 -2.03 -20.13 0.89
N SER A 53 -3.18 -20.80 0.71
CA SER A 53 -3.29 -22.00 -0.11
C SER A 53 -2.97 -21.77 -1.59
N VAL A 54 -3.01 -20.54 -2.08
CA VAL A 54 -2.64 -20.21 -3.46
C VAL A 54 -1.16 -20.51 -3.74
N ALA A 55 -0.29 -20.41 -2.75
CA ALA A 55 1.12 -20.77 -2.91
C ALA A 55 1.33 -22.25 -3.30
N ASN A 56 0.35 -23.12 -3.03
CA ASN A 56 0.36 -24.54 -3.40
C ASN A 56 -0.38 -24.84 -4.72
N ASN A 57 -0.94 -23.84 -5.39
CA ASN A 57 -1.52 -23.99 -6.72
C ASN A 57 -0.39 -24.18 -7.73
N GLU A 58 -0.45 -25.25 -8.52
CA GLU A 58 0.64 -25.64 -9.43
C GLU A 58 0.97 -24.52 -10.44
N VAL A 59 -0.05 -23.92 -11.05
CA VAL A 59 0.13 -22.84 -12.05
C VAL A 59 0.76 -21.60 -11.42
N TYR A 60 0.32 -21.24 -10.21
CA TYR A 60 0.88 -20.08 -9.51
C TYR A 60 2.31 -20.36 -9.01
N ALA A 61 2.58 -21.55 -8.54
CA ALA A 61 3.92 -21.98 -8.12
C ALA A 61 4.91 -21.96 -9.30
N GLU A 62 4.49 -22.43 -10.49
CA GLU A 62 5.28 -22.37 -11.72
C GLU A 62 5.53 -20.92 -12.15
N PHE A 63 4.52 -20.05 -12.09
CA PHE A 63 4.67 -18.62 -12.36
C PHE A 63 5.70 -17.97 -11.44
N VAL A 64 5.63 -18.21 -10.12
CA VAL A 64 6.58 -17.66 -9.14
C VAL A 64 7.99 -18.22 -9.34
N ALA A 65 8.13 -19.50 -9.69
CA ALA A 65 9.42 -20.10 -10.03
C ALA A 65 10.08 -19.45 -11.27
N GLY A 66 9.29 -18.94 -12.21
CA GLY A 66 9.77 -18.17 -13.35
C GLY A 66 10.51 -16.87 -12.99
N ALA A 67 10.44 -16.44 -11.72
CA ALA A 67 11.21 -15.29 -11.22
C ALA A 67 12.74 -15.49 -11.25
N ASP A 68 13.20 -16.72 -11.18
CA ASP A 68 14.64 -17.04 -11.07
C ASP A 68 15.41 -16.74 -12.36
N GLY A 69 14.73 -16.62 -13.51
CA GLY A 69 15.33 -16.16 -14.77
C GLY A 69 15.56 -14.66 -14.89
N GLY A 70 14.97 -13.87 -13.98
CA GLY A 70 15.16 -12.39 -13.93
C GLY A 70 14.36 -11.60 -14.98
N ASP A 71 13.83 -12.24 -16.01
CA ASP A 71 13.15 -11.56 -17.12
C ASP A 71 11.64 -11.29 -16.83
N ASN A 72 11.05 -11.99 -15.87
CA ASN A 72 9.65 -11.82 -15.49
C ASN A 72 9.51 -10.99 -14.20
N VAL A 73 9.40 -9.67 -14.37
CA VAL A 73 9.27 -8.71 -13.26
C VAL A 73 8.03 -8.99 -12.40
N ALA A 74 6.92 -9.44 -13.00
CA ALA A 74 5.70 -9.75 -12.25
C ALA A 74 5.89 -10.97 -11.35
N ALA A 75 6.55 -12.01 -11.84
CA ALA A 75 6.90 -13.20 -11.04
C ALA A 75 7.89 -12.85 -9.92
N LEU A 76 8.89 -12.03 -10.21
CA LEU A 76 9.85 -11.55 -9.21
C LEU A 76 9.15 -10.74 -8.11
N ALA A 77 8.25 -9.84 -8.47
CA ALA A 77 7.46 -9.07 -7.51
C ALA A 77 6.59 -9.96 -6.63
N ALA A 78 5.91 -10.95 -7.22
CA ALA A 78 5.11 -11.92 -6.48
C ALA A 78 5.96 -12.73 -5.49
N LYS A 79 7.13 -13.22 -5.92
CA LYS A 79 8.08 -13.95 -5.06
C LYS A 79 8.52 -13.11 -3.87
N VAL A 80 8.98 -11.89 -4.11
CA VAL A 80 9.42 -10.97 -3.03
C VAL A 80 8.29 -10.65 -2.05
N CYS A 81 7.06 -10.45 -2.55
CA CYS A 81 5.91 -10.20 -1.69
C CYS A 81 5.56 -11.41 -0.82
N LEU A 82 5.62 -12.63 -1.37
CA LEU A 82 5.38 -13.86 -0.61
C LEU A 82 6.44 -14.08 0.49
N GLU A 83 7.71 -13.79 0.20
CA GLU A 83 8.79 -13.88 1.17
C GLU A 83 8.64 -12.87 2.33
N GLN A 84 7.92 -11.78 2.12
CA GLN A 84 7.72 -10.70 3.10
C GLN A 84 6.36 -10.76 3.83
N VAL A 85 5.59 -11.83 3.65
CA VAL A 85 4.21 -11.93 4.19
C VAL A 85 4.16 -11.74 5.72
N ASP A 86 5.17 -12.18 6.45
CA ASP A 86 5.24 -12.03 7.91
C ASP A 86 5.71 -10.63 8.35
N ALA A 87 6.17 -9.80 7.42
CA ALA A 87 6.58 -8.43 7.66
C ALA A 87 5.45 -7.41 7.42
N TYR A 88 4.29 -7.85 6.98
CA TYR A 88 3.15 -6.98 6.67
C TYR A 88 2.58 -6.34 7.94
N TYR A 89 2.22 -5.07 7.80
CA TYR A 89 1.44 -4.37 8.80
C TYR A 89 0.35 -3.53 8.13
N THR A 90 -0.72 -3.28 8.85
CA THR A 90 -1.81 -2.42 8.40
C THR A 90 -1.68 -1.08 9.09
N SER A 91 -1.78 0.01 8.33
CA SER A 91 -1.84 1.36 8.91
C SER A 91 -3.03 1.49 9.84
N PRO A 92 -2.88 2.14 11.00
CA PRO A 92 -3.98 2.40 11.89
C PRO A 92 -5.11 3.15 11.18
N ALA A 93 -6.35 2.71 11.40
CA ALA A 93 -7.54 3.40 10.93
C ALA A 93 -8.09 4.25 12.08
N PHE A 94 -8.09 5.56 11.90
CA PHE A 94 -8.64 6.54 12.83
C PHE A 94 -9.26 7.71 12.05
N PRO A 95 -10.20 8.47 12.64
CA PRO A 95 -10.71 9.68 12.00
C PRO A 95 -9.55 10.63 11.67
N GLY A 96 -9.46 11.08 10.42
CA GLY A 96 -8.33 11.90 9.95
C GLY A 96 -7.12 11.13 9.40
N SER A 97 -7.12 9.79 9.41
CA SER A 97 -5.99 8.99 8.88
C SER A 97 -5.70 9.26 7.40
N SER A 98 -6.73 9.48 6.60
CA SER A 98 -6.58 9.85 5.17
C SER A 98 -5.94 11.23 5.02
N GLU A 99 -6.35 12.18 5.85
CA GLU A 99 -5.81 13.54 5.87
C GLU A 99 -4.33 13.53 6.27
N ALA A 100 -3.98 12.84 7.36
CA ALA A 100 -2.59 12.69 7.80
C ALA A 100 -1.70 12.10 6.70
N ARG A 101 -2.22 11.11 5.97
CA ARG A 101 -1.53 10.49 4.85
C ARG A 101 -1.27 11.47 3.70
N SER A 102 -2.24 12.35 3.40
CA SER A 102 -2.10 13.40 2.39
C SER A 102 -1.02 14.41 2.80
N ARG A 103 -0.95 14.79 4.08
CA ARG A 103 0.09 15.70 4.60
C ARG A 103 1.49 15.13 4.48
N VAL A 104 1.67 13.83 4.70
CA VAL A 104 2.96 13.16 4.45
C VAL A 104 3.33 13.20 2.97
N GLY A 105 2.37 12.99 2.06
CA GLY A 105 2.60 13.15 0.62
C GLY A 105 3.04 14.57 0.23
N GLU A 106 2.37 15.59 0.76
CA GLU A 106 2.73 17.01 0.56
C GLU A 106 4.13 17.34 1.10
N LEU A 107 4.49 16.80 2.28
CA LEU A 107 5.82 16.92 2.85
C LEU A 107 6.88 16.39 1.88
N MET A 108 6.71 15.16 1.40
CA MET A 108 7.68 14.55 0.48
C MET A 108 7.82 15.34 -0.82
N ALA A 109 6.70 15.71 -1.45
CA ALA A 109 6.71 16.52 -2.67
C ALA A 109 7.36 17.89 -2.46
N GLY A 110 7.12 18.51 -1.31
CA GLY A 110 7.73 19.78 -0.93
C GLY A 110 9.25 19.68 -0.75
N CYS A 111 9.73 18.66 -0.06
CA CYS A 111 11.17 18.42 0.10
C CYS A 111 11.87 18.20 -1.25
N MET A 112 11.25 17.43 -2.15
CA MET A 112 11.78 17.23 -3.51
C MET A 112 11.85 18.54 -4.31
N THR A 113 10.83 19.40 -4.16
CA THR A 113 10.80 20.72 -4.81
C THR A 113 11.91 21.63 -4.27
N ASP A 114 12.09 21.66 -2.96
CA ASP A 114 13.15 22.46 -2.32
C ASP A 114 14.55 21.96 -2.72
N ALA A 115 14.75 20.63 -2.75
CA ALA A 115 15.99 20.04 -3.22
C ALA A 115 16.31 20.42 -4.67
N ALA A 116 15.31 20.36 -5.55
CA ALA A 116 15.48 20.76 -6.95
C ALA A 116 15.81 22.26 -7.10
N ALA A 117 15.22 23.12 -6.25
CA ALA A 117 15.47 24.56 -6.27
C ALA A 117 16.89 24.95 -5.78
N LEU A 118 17.47 24.14 -4.88
CA LEU A 118 18.83 24.34 -4.41
C LEU A 118 19.89 23.96 -5.45
N GLY A 119 19.55 23.08 -6.38
CA GLY A 119 20.43 22.63 -7.46
C GLY A 119 21.47 21.62 -6.98
N ASP A 120 22.76 21.92 -7.10
CA ASP A 120 23.84 20.99 -6.78
C ASP A 120 23.95 20.70 -5.28
N LEU A 121 23.44 19.56 -4.84
CA LEU A 121 23.45 19.12 -3.45
C LEU A 121 24.79 18.52 -2.99
N THR A 122 25.79 18.42 -3.87
CA THR A 122 27.15 18.02 -3.47
C THR A 122 27.90 19.17 -2.77
N LYS A 123 27.35 20.38 -2.83
CA LYS A 123 27.88 21.56 -2.13
C LYS A 123 27.40 21.57 -0.68
N PRO A 124 28.34 21.63 0.30
CA PRO A 124 27.98 21.57 1.73
C PRO A 124 26.98 22.65 2.17
N GLU A 125 27.04 23.85 1.59
CA GLU A 125 26.09 24.94 1.88
C GLU A 125 24.66 24.63 1.40
N ASN A 126 24.50 23.93 0.28
CA ASN A 126 23.18 23.54 -0.23
C ASN A 126 22.63 22.33 0.55
N ASP A 127 23.47 21.40 0.94
CA ASP A 127 23.12 20.25 1.77
C ASP A 127 22.61 20.72 3.15
N ALA A 128 23.35 21.58 3.84
CA ALA A 128 22.95 22.16 5.12
C ALA A 128 21.62 22.96 5.02
N LYS A 129 21.43 23.70 3.93
CA LYS A 129 20.18 24.42 3.70
C LYS A 129 19.01 23.51 3.39
N LEU A 130 19.25 22.38 2.72
CA LEU A 130 18.22 21.38 2.50
C LEU A 130 17.74 20.77 3.81
N ASP A 131 18.64 20.47 4.75
CA ASP A 131 18.28 19.95 6.07
C ASP A 131 17.39 20.91 6.84
N GLU A 132 17.67 22.23 6.82
CA GLU A 132 16.81 23.25 7.43
C GLU A 132 15.41 23.28 6.79
N LEU A 133 15.33 23.19 5.46
CA LEU A 133 14.05 23.17 4.73
C LEU A 133 13.24 21.91 5.01
N ILE A 134 13.90 20.74 5.06
CA ILE A 134 13.26 19.47 5.42
C ILE A 134 12.67 19.55 6.83
N GLN A 135 13.44 20.05 7.81
CA GLN A 135 12.95 20.18 9.18
C GLN A 135 11.74 21.12 9.25
N LYS A 136 11.80 22.26 8.59
CA LYS A 136 10.67 23.20 8.52
C LYS A 136 9.40 22.56 7.95
N ARG A 137 9.54 21.82 6.83
CA ARG A 137 8.40 21.13 6.22
C ARG A 137 7.84 20.03 7.08
N PHE A 138 8.71 19.34 7.83
CA PHE A 138 8.29 18.33 8.78
C PHE A 138 7.46 18.93 9.91
N ASP A 139 7.90 20.03 10.48
CA ASP A 139 7.18 20.76 11.55
C ASP A 139 5.81 21.30 11.06
N GLU A 140 5.77 21.82 9.83
CA GLU A 140 4.52 22.24 9.20
C GLU A 140 3.57 21.05 8.97
N ALA A 141 4.07 19.88 8.56
CA ALA A 141 3.27 18.69 8.34
C ALA A 141 2.69 18.15 9.65
N ILE A 142 3.49 18.13 10.74
CA ILE A 142 3.02 17.75 12.08
C ILE A 142 1.88 18.68 12.51
N THR A 143 2.09 19.98 12.44
CA THR A 143 1.09 20.99 12.83
C THR A 143 -0.22 20.81 12.08
N LYS A 144 -0.16 20.57 10.77
CA LYS A 144 -1.35 20.32 9.94
C LYS A 144 -2.04 19.01 10.30
N CYS A 145 -1.28 17.94 10.60
CA CYS A 145 -1.84 16.68 11.06
C CYS A 145 -2.58 16.83 12.40
N GLU A 146 -1.98 17.55 13.36
CA GLU A 146 -2.59 17.83 14.66
C GLU A 146 -3.90 18.62 14.52
N GLN A 147 -3.90 19.66 13.68
CA GLN A 147 -5.10 20.45 13.37
C GLN A 147 -6.21 19.59 12.73
N SER A 148 -5.84 18.70 11.82
CA SER A 148 -6.79 17.81 11.16
C SER A 148 -7.40 16.82 12.14
N ILE A 149 -6.61 16.25 13.06
CA ILE A 149 -7.08 15.32 14.09
C ILE A 149 -7.96 16.02 15.11
N ALA A 150 -7.57 17.22 15.56
CA ALA A 150 -8.35 18.02 16.51
C ALA A 150 -9.75 18.36 15.97
N GLY A 151 -9.91 18.53 14.66
CA GLY A 151 -11.20 18.74 14.00
C GLY A 151 -12.18 17.57 14.14
N PHE A 152 -11.70 16.37 14.49
CA PHE A 152 -12.55 15.19 14.74
C PHE A 152 -12.92 15.01 16.23
N GLY A 153 -12.48 15.89 17.12
CA GLY A 153 -12.82 15.85 18.56
C GLY A 153 -12.13 14.71 19.33
N ILE A 154 -10.96 14.28 18.87
CA ILE A 154 -10.13 13.25 19.51
C ILE A 154 -8.93 13.90 20.18
#